data_c359793f32a217bfcfcb8e0695409d4a
#
_entry.id   c359793f32a217bfcfcb8e0695409d4a
#
_cell.length_a   1.000
_cell.length_b   1.000
_cell.length_c   1.000
_cell.angle_alpha   90.00
_cell.angle_beta   90.00
_cell.angle_gamma   90.00
#
_symmetry.space_group_name_H-M   'P 1'
#
loop_
_entity.id
_entity.type
_entity.pdbx_description
1 polymer ?
#
loop_
_entity_poly.entity_id
_entity_poly.type
_entity_poly.pdbx_seq_one_letter_code
_entity_poly.pdbx_strand_id
1 'polypeptide(L)'
;AGPLLKAGIEPRQLADPAARVPLPAYAALYDAVIRAHGDEGFALFESPLRPGTFEFLCRSSLGGGRLGESLDRVARFLALVLPELRVSVHRAGPAARLVIEEASPLRPRAGDPCRVFAFEWLLRLIHAVACWLAGRVIALDAVRFPYPRPDHAADYDLIYTEHSSFGAPRLEAAFDAALLDLPVRRDESDLAAFLEGAPGKITMLYRRD
;
A
#
# COMPACT_ATOMS: atom_id res chain seq x y z
N ALA A 1 15.35 4.86 -23.02
CA ALA A 1 15.90 5.00 -21.67
C ALA A 1 15.08 4.14 -20.73
N GLY A 2 15.74 3.35 -19.85
CA GLY A 2 15.05 2.53 -18.86
C GLY A 2 14.30 3.39 -17.82
N PRO A 3 13.39 2.78 -17.03
CA PRO A 3 12.61 3.51 -16.02
C PRO A 3 13.46 4.35 -15.05
N LEU A 4 14.61 3.84 -14.61
CA LEU A 4 15.55 4.54 -13.71
C LEU A 4 16.00 5.88 -14.28
N LEU A 5 16.48 5.89 -15.53
CA LEU A 5 16.97 7.10 -16.18
C LEU A 5 15.85 8.13 -16.37
N LYS A 6 14.62 7.66 -16.67
CA LYS A 6 13.45 8.55 -16.76
C LYS A 6 13.10 9.20 -15.43
N ALA A 7 13.40 8.53 -14.33
CA ALA A 7 13.18 9.03 -12.97
C ALA A 7 14.37 9.87 -12.43
N GLY A 8 15.44 10.02 -13.20
CA GLY A 8 16.67 10.70 -12.75
C GLY A 8 17.46 9.92 -11.68
N ILE A 9 17.28 8.60 -11.63
CA ILE A 9 17.98 7.71 -10.69
C ILE A 9 19.11 7.00 -11.44
N GLU A 10 20.33 7.13 -10.93
CA GLU A 10 21.47 6.45 -11.52
C GLU A 10 21.54 4.99 -11.10
N PRO A 11 21.84 4.05 -12.01
CA PRO A 11 21.91 2.61 -11.69
C PRO A 11 22.85 2.28 -10.54
N ARG A 12 23.93 3.03 -10.35
CA ARG A 12 24.89 2.84 -9.25
C ARG A 12 24.26 3.02 -7.86
N GLN A 13 23.18 3.84 -7.74
CA GLN A 13 22.49 4.06 -6.47
C GLN A 13 21.74 2.80 -6.00
N LEU A 14 21.39 1.88 -6.91
CA LEU A 14 20.76 0.61 -6.55
C LEU A 14 21.73 -0.39 -5.89
N ALA A 15 23.03 -0.22 -6.09
CA ALA A 15 24.04 -1.09 -5.51
C ALA A 15 24.39 -0.70 -4.06
N ASP A 16 23.96 0.46 -3.60
CA ASP A 16 24.20 0.96 -2.25
C ASP A 16 22.91 0.90 -1.42
N PRO A 17 22.81 -0.01 -0.44
CA PRO A 17 21.62 -0.12 0.42
C PRO A 17 21.35 1.13 1.27
N ALA A 18 22.37 1.97 1.49
CA ALA A 18 22.25 3.22 2.22
C ALA A 18 21.85 4.41 1.33
N ALA A 19 21.90 4.25 0.00
CA ALA A 19 21.53 5.32 -0.92
C ALA A 19 20.09 5.78 -0.69
N ARG A 20 19.89 7.08 -0.79
CA ARG A 20 18.57 7.72 -0.71
C ARG A 20 18.30 8.48 -2.00
N VAL A 21 17.07 8.41 -2.46
CA VAL A 21 16.61 9.17 -3.63
C VAL A 21 15.53 10.14 -3.20
N PRO A 22 15.40 11.31 -3.86
CA PRO A 22 14.31 12.23 -3.59
C PRO A 22 12.96 11.55 -3.84
N LEU A 23 11.98 11.82 -3.01
CA LEU A 23 10.63 11.25 -3.17
C LEU A 23 10.00 11.48 -4.53
N PRO A 24 10.11 12.67 -5.15
CA PRO A 24 9.61 12.86 -6.51
C PRO A 24 10.27 11.93 -7.53
N ALA A 25 11.57 11.63 -7.37
CA ALA A 25 12.27 10.68 -8.23
C ALA A 25 11.75 9.25 -8.00
N TYR A 26 11.49 8.86 -6.75
CA TYR A 26 10.86 7.57 -6.43
C TYR A 26 9.46 7.44 -7.04
N ALA A 27 8.60 8.47 -6.90
CA ALA A 27 7.28 8.50 -7.52
C ALA A 27 7.35 8.42 -9.05
N ALA A 28 8.29 9.13 -9.67
CA ALA A 28 8.52 9.07 -11.11
C ALA A 28 9.02 7.69 -11.57
N LEU A 29 9.85 7.00 -10.77
CA LEU A 29 10.28 5.62 -11.03
C LEU A 29 9.08 4.68 -10.97
N TYR A 30 8.25 4.80 -9.93
CA TYR A 30 7.03 4.04 -9.73
C TYR A 30 6.15 4.09 -10.99
N ASP A 31 5.81 5.30 -11.45
CA ASP A 31 5.00 5.50 -12.64
C ASP A 31 5.70 5.04 -13.93
N ALA A 32 7.02 5.18 -14.03
CA ALA A 32 7.77 4.73 -15.19
C ALA A 32 7.80 3.21 -15.30
N VAL A 33 7.87 2.48 -14.18
CA VAL A 33 7.81 1.01 -14.15
C VAL A 33 6.43 0.53 -14.56
N ILE A 34 5.36 1.10 -13.98
CA ILE A 34 3.98 0.77 -14.36
C ILE A 34 3.76 0.95 -15.85
N ARG A 35 4.15 2.10 -16.40
CA ARG A 35 4.01 2.36 -17.85
C ARG A 35 4.83 1.41 -18.72
N ALA A 36 6.01 1.00 -18.27
CA ALA A 36 6.88 0.10 -19.01
C ALA A 36 6.32 -1.32 -19.10
N HIS A 37 5.66 -1.78 -18.03
CA HIS A 37 5.13 -3.14 -17.93
C HIS A 37 3.61 -3.22 -18.20
N GLY A 38 2.89 -2.10 -18.21
CA GLY A 38 1.43 -2.09 -18.29
C GLY A 38 0.77 -2.78 -17.09
N ASP A 39 1.42 -2.70 -15.91
CA ASP A 39 1.03 -3.43 -14.71
C ASP A 39 1.26 -2.58 -13.45
N GLU A 40 0.18 -2.22 -12.76
CA GLU A 40 0.21 -1.50 -11.49
C GLU A 40 0.67 -2.38 -10.31
N GLY A 41 0.74 -3.71 -10.51
CA GLY A 41 1.24 -4.70 -9.55
C GLY A 41 2.73 -5.02 -9.69
N PHE A 42 3.49 -4.31 -10.54
CA PHE A 42 4.94 -4.45 -10.71
C PHE A 42 5.42 -5.85 -11.10
N ALA A 43 4.60 -6.64 -11.77
CA ALA A 43 4.84 -8.03 -12.08
C ALA A 43 5.10 -8.93 -10.84
N LEU A 44 4.58 -8.53 -9.68
CA LEU A 44 4.70 -9.29 -8.43
C LEU A 44 3.71 -10.46 -8.35
N PHE A 45 2.62 -10.39 -9.12
CA PHE A 45 1.48 -11.30 -9.03
C PHE A 45 1.35 -12.14 -10.29
N GLU A 46 0.55 -13.21 -10.21
CA GLU A 46 0.35 -14.12 -11.35
C GLU A 46 -0.37 -13.42 -12.51
N SER A 47 -1.36 -12.60 -12.18
CA SER A 47 -2.08 -11.78 -13.15
C SER A 47 -1.70 -10.31 -13.01
N PRO A 48 -1.42 -9.60 -14.11
CA PRO A 48 -1.08 -8.19 -14.05
C PRO A 48 -2.27 -7.34 -13.62
N LEU A 49 -2.03 -6.39 -12.73
CA LEU A 49 -2.98 -5.33 -12.39
C LEU A 49 -2.93 -4.27 -13.49
N ARG A 50 -3.88 -4.30 -14.40
CA ARG A 50 -3.90 -3.39 -15.55
C ARG A 50 -3.98 -1.92 -15.12
N PRO A 51 -3.36 -0.98 -15.88
CA PRO A 51 -3.51 0.45 -15.65
C PRO A 51 -4.99 0.86 -15.53
N GLY A 52 -5.32 1.60 -14.48
CA GLY A 52 -6.70 1.93 -14.09
C GLY A 52 -7.24 1.10 -12.93
N THR A 53 -6.56 0.01 -12.53
CA THR A 53 -6.97 -0.81 -11.39
C THR A 53 -7.04 0.05 -10.12
N PHE A 54 -6.04 0.88 -9.86
CA PHE A 54 -6.02 1.78 -8.70
C PHE A 54 -7.15 2.82 -8.75
N GLU A 55 -7.42 3.41 -9.92
CA GLU A 55 -8.53 4.33 -10.09
C GLU A 55 -9.86 3.66 -9.72
N PHE A 56 -10.14 2.47 -10.25
CA PHE A 56 -11.39 1.75 -9.95
C PHE A 56 -11.47 1.28 -8.49
N LEU A 57 -10.35 0.94 -7.86
CA LEU A 57 -10.30 0.69 -6.41
C LEU A 57 -10.77 1.92 -5.63
N CYS A 58 -10.24 3.10 -5.95
CA CYS A 58 -10.65 4.35 -5.31
C CYS A 58 -12.13 4.65 -5.56
N ARG A 59 -12.62 4.52 -6.80
CA ARG A 59 -14.04 4.71 -7.13
C ARG A 59 -14.95 3.77 -6.34
N SER A 60 -14.57 2.49 -6.25
CA SER A 60 -15.37 1.51 -5.50
C SER A 60 -15.47 1.87 -4.01
N SER A 61 -14.43 2.50 -3.46
CA SER A 61 -14.36 2.88 -2.05
C SER A 61 -15.28 4.07 -1.69
N LEU A 62 -15.58 4.97 -2.62
CA LEU A 62 -16.41 6.18 -2.39
C LEU A 62 -17.86 5.85 -2.00
N GLY A 63 -18.38 4.70 -2.40
CA GLY A 63 -19.76 4.31 -2.11
C GLY A 63 -20.03 3.84 -0.68
N GLY A 64 -19.06 3.85 0.23
CA GLY A 64 -19.26 3.57 1.65
C GLY A 64 -19.70 4.84 2.39
N GLY A 65 -20.68 4.73 3.30
CA GLY A 65 -21.07 5.86 4.15
C GLY A 65 -20.06 6.11 5.27
N ARG A 66 -19.36 5.06 5.70
CA ARG A 66 -18.34 5.06 6.75
C ARG A 66 -17.04 4.41 6.26
N LEU A 67 -15.92 4.76 6.92
CA LEU A 67 -14.61 4.23 6.54
C LEU A 67 -14.57 2.70 6.55
N GLY A 68 -15.17 2.05 7.54
CA GLY A 68 -15.23 0.58 7.60
C GLY A 68 -15.90 -0.03 6.37
N GLU A 69 -17.06 0.51 5.96
CA GLU A 69 -17.76 0.06 4.76
C GLU A 69 -16.93 0.26 3.47
N SER A 70 -16.21 1.38 3.40
CA SER A 70 -15.30 1.66 2.28
C SER A 70 -14.13 0.68 2.24
N LEU A 71 -13.54 0.36 3.37
CA LEU A 71 -12.46 -0.62 3.46
C LEU A 71 -12.95 -2.04 3.10
N ASP A 72 -14.19 -2.40 3.46
CA ASP A 72 -14.80 -3.66 3.01
C ASP A 72 -14.99 -3.69 1.48
N ARG A 73 -15.33 -2.56 0.87
CA ARG A 73 -15.41 -2.44 -0.59
C ARG A 73 -14.03 -2.58 -1.25
N VAL A 74 -13.00 -1.94 -0.68
CA VAL A 74 -11.61 -2.10 -1.11
C VAL A 74 -11.18 -3.57 -1.04
N ALA A 75 -11.45 -4.24 0.08
CA ALA A 75 -11.12 -5.65 0.26
C ALA A 75 -11.81 -6.55 -0.78
N ARG A 76 -13.11 -6.32 -1.04
CA ARG A 76 -13.85 -7.07 -2.06
C ARG A 76 -13.33 -6.80 -3.48
N PHE A 77 -12.98 -5.55 -3.79
CA PHE A 77 -12.40 -5.23 -5.09
C PHE A 77 -11.05 -5.92 -5.27
N LEU A 78 -10.17 -5.85 -4.27
CA LEU A 78 -8.88 -6.53 -4.29
C LEU A 78 -9.03 -8.04 -4.46
N ALA A 79 -10.00 -8.67 -3.84
CA ALA A 79 -10.25 -10.10 -4.01
C ALA A 79 -10.60 -10.50 -5.45
N LEU A 80 -11.11 -9.56 -6.27
CA LEU A 80 -11.41 -9.81 -7.69
C LEU A 80 -10.18 -9.68 -8.59
N VAL A 81 -9.27 -8.75 -8.27
CA VAL A 81 -8.15 -8.40 -9.16
C VAL A 81 -6.82 -8.94 -8.65
N LEU A 82 -6.73 -9.32 -7.38
CA LEU A 82 -5.53 -9.80 -6.70
C LEU A 82 -5.87 -11.02 -5.83
N PRO A 83 -6.20 -12.17 -6.44
CA PRO A 83 -6.68 -13.34 -5.72
C PRO A 83 -5.63 -14.00 -4.82
N GLU A 84 -4.34 -13.71 -5.02
CA GLU A 84 -3.24 -14.25 -4.23
C GLU A 84 -3.20 -13.70 -2.80
N LEU A 85 -3.70 -12.47 -2.59
CA LEU A 85 -3.72 -11.82 -1.28
C LEU A 85 -5.16 -11.55 -0.84
N ARG A 86 -5.51 -12.03 0.32
CA ARG A 86 -6.80 -11.72 0.96
C ARG A 86 -6.64 -10.57 1.92
N VAL A 87 -7.47 -9.54 1.72
CA VAL A 87 -7.55 -8.38 2.60
C VAL A 87 -8.84 -8.45 3.41
N SER A 88 -8.76 -8.13 4.69
CA SER A 88 -9.95 -8.02 5.56
C SER A 88 -9.71 -6.99 6.67
N VAL A 89 -10.81 -6.43 7.19
CA VAL A 89 -10.78 -5.51 8.33
C VAL A 89 -11.70 -6.03 9.43
N HIS A 90 -11.18 -6.11 10.65
CA HIS A 90 -11.92 -6.67 11.77
C HIS A 90 -11.87 -5.75 12.99
N ARG A 91 -12.98 -5.58 13.70
CA ARG A 91 -13.01 -4.99 15.04
C ARG A 91 -12.59 -6.03 16.07
N ALA A 92 -11.74 -5.62 16.99
CA ALA A 92 -11.30 -6.43 18.13
C ALA A 92 -11.34 -5.56 19.40
N GLY A 93 -12.53 -5.34 19.94
CA GLY A 93 -12.75 -4.41 21.04
C GLY A 93 -12.46 -2.95 20.64
N PRO A 94 -11.59 -2.22 21.37
CA PRO A 94 -11.24 -0.85 21.05
C PRO A 94 -10.31 -0.72 19.83
N ALA A 95 -9.67 -1.81 19.39
CA ALA A 95 -8.81 -1.84 18.24
C ALA A 95 -9.53 -2.38 17.00
N ALA A 96 -9.10 -1.93 15.82
CA ALA A 96 -9.38 -2.56 14.53
C ALA A 96 -8.08 -3.14 13.97
N ARG A 97 -8.20 -4.13 13.09
CA ARG A 97 -7.07 -4.76 12.41
C ARG A 97 -7.34 -4.87 10.93
N LEU A 98 -6.48 -4.26 10.14
CA LEU A 98 -6.34 -4.57 8.72
C LEU A 98 -5.44 -5.81 8.62
N VAL A 99 -5.94 -6.86 7.99
CA VAL A 99 -5.23 -8.13 7.80
C VAL A 99 -5.00 -8.34 6.32
N ILE A 100 -3.75 -8.71 5.97
CA ILE A 100 -3.37 -9.14 4.63
C ILE A 100 -2.71 -10.52 4.77
N GLU A 101 -3.29 -11.51 4.13
CA GLU A 101 -2.79 -12.90 4.18
C GLU A 101 -2.71 -13.51 2.77
N GLU A 102 -1.78 -14.43 2.58
CA GLU A 102 -1.70 -15.19 1.34
C GLU A 102 -2.87 -16.17 1.25
N ALA A 103 -3.70 -16.01 0.22
CA ALA A 103 -4.76 -16.96 -0.13
C ALA A 103 -4.17 -18.13 -0.94
N SER A 104 -3.12 -17.86 -1.71
CA SER A 104 -2.23 -18.83 -2.34
C SER A 104 -0.79 -18.33 -2.17
N PRO A 105 0.20 -19.25 -2.06
CA PRO A 105 1.59 -18.83 -1.88
C PRO A 105 2.04 -17.90 -3.01
N LEU A 106 2.55 -16.74 -2.64
CA LEU A 106 3.26 -15.90 -3.59
C LEU A 106 4.48 -16.66 -4.09
N ARG A 107 4.78 -16.58 -5.38
CA ARG A 107 5.92 -17.29 -5.99
C ARG A 107 7.26 -16.99 -5.32
N PRO A 108 7.56 -15.74 -4.91
CA PRO A 108 8.74 -15.45 -4.13
C PRO A 108 8.63 -16.04 -2.71
N ARG A 109 9.71 -16.67 -2.24
CA ARG A 109 9.78 -17.29 -0.90
C ARG A 109 9.80 -16.24 0.21
N ALA A 110 9.56 -16.68 1.45
CA ALA A 110 9.72 -15.83 2.64
C ALA A 110 11.13 -15.20 2.65
N GLY A 111 11.19 -13.86 2.84
CA GLY A 111 12.43 -13.09 2.79
C GLY A 111 12.89 -12.66 1.39
N ASP A 112 12.25 -13.15 0.32
CA ASP A 112 12.48 -12.62 -1.03
C ASP A 112 12.08 -11.14 -1.09
N PRO A 113 12.93 -10.25 -1.62
CA PRO A 113 12.65 -8.81 -1.71
C PRO A 113 11.33 -8.48 -2.44
N CYS A 114 10.97 -9.27 -3.46
CA CYS A 114 9.71 -9.07 -4.17
C CYS A 114 8.51 -9.40 -3.29
N ARG A 115 8.59 -10.45 -2.47
CA ARG A 115 7.51 -10.80 -1.52
C ARG A 115 7.40 -9.75 -0.40
N VAL A 116 8.52 -9.29 0.14
CA VAL A 116 8.56 -8.20 1.13
C VAL A 116 7.88 -6.97 0.54
N PHE A 117 8.29 -6.55 -0.66
CA PHE A 117 7.74 -5.39 -1.34
C PHE A 117 6.24 -5.54 -1.64
N ALA A 118 5.75 -6.73 -1.99
CA ALA A 118 4.32 -6.95 -2.24
C ALA A 118 3.45 -6.61 -1.02
N PHE A 119 3.86 -7.03 0.17
CA PHE A 119 3.15 -6.71 1.42
C PHE A 119 3.29 -5.23 1.80
N GLU A 120 4.49 -4.65 1.69
CA GLU A 120 4.73 -3.23 1.94
C GLU A 120 3.89 -2.35 1.03
N TRP A 121 3.90 -2.66 -0.26
CA TRP A 121 3.15 -1.95 -1.28
C TRP A 121 1.64 -1.99 -1.00
N LEU A 122 1.09 -3.19 -0.75
CA LEU A 122 -0.35 -3.33 -0.55
C LEU A 122 -0.82 -2.65 0.74
N LEU A 123 -0.04 -2.77 1.84
CA LEU A 123 -0.34 -2.04 3.07
C LEU A 123 -0.32 -0.53 2.85
N ARG A 124 0.71 0.00 2.17
CA ARG A 124 0.82 1.43 1.85
C ARG A 124 -0.35 1.92 1.01
N LEU A 125 -0.73 1.15 -0.02
CA LEU A 125 -1.84 1.49 -0.91
C LEU A 125 -3.16 1.59 -0.12
N ILE A 126 -3.50 0.56 0.67
CA ILE A 126 -4.74 0.54 1.44
C ILE A 126 -4.74 1.63 2.52
N HIS A 127 -3.62 1.81 3.22
CA HIS A 127 -3.49 2.82 4.26
C HIS A 127 -3.64 4.24 3.69
N ALA A 128 -3.00 4.53 2.55
CA ALA A 128 -3.12 5.84 1.89
C ALA A 128 -4.56 6.12 1.44
N VAL A 129 -5.25 5.12 0.88
CA VAL A 129 -6.68 5.24 0.51
C VAL A 129 -7.54 5.46 1.75
N ALA A 130 -7.29 4.74 2.85
CA ALA A 130 -8.02 4.94 4.12
C ALA A 130 -7.83 6.36 4.68
N CYS A 131 -6.60 6.87 4.70
CA CYS A 131 -6.30 8.23 5.12
C CYS A 131 -6.98 9.28 4.23
N TRP A 132 -6.96 9.06 2.91
CA TRP A 132 -7.64 9.96 1.96
C TRP A 132 -9.15 9.99 2.20
N LEU A 133 -9.80 8.83 2.34
CA LEU A 133 -11.24 8.70 2.61
C LEU A 133 -11.63 9.38 3.93
N ALA A 134 -10.82 9.20 4.98
CA ALA A 134 -11.03 9.79 6.28
C ALA A 134 -10.71 11.31 6.31
N GLY A 135 -9.98 11.82 5.31
CA GLY A 135 -9.50 13.20 5.26
C GLY A 135 -8.46 13.54 6.35
N ARG A 136 -7.80 12.53 6.93
CA ARG A 136 -6.81 12.66 8.00
C ARG A 136 -5.85 11.48 8.03
N VAL A 137 -4.70 11.65 8.67
CA VAL A 137 -3.78 10.55 8.94
C VAL A 137 -4.44 9.56 9.91
N ILE A 138 -4.37 8.28 9.58
CA ILE A 138 -4.74 7.16 10.44
C ILE A 138 -3.43 6.63 11.04
N ALA A 139 -3.21 6.88 12.33
CA ALA A 139 -2.06 6.32 13.02
C ALA A 139 -2.20 4.79 13.15
N LEU A 140 -1.11 4.07 12.88
CA LEU A 140 -1.02 2.65 13.12
C LEU A 140 -0.39 2.42 14.50
N ASP A 141 -1.10 1.74 15.39
CA ASP A 141 -0.63 1.45 16.73
C ASP A 141 0.47 0.38 16.72
N ALA A 142 0.33 -0.63 15.87
CA ALA A 142 1.31 -1.68 15.68
C ALA A 142 1.15 -2.32 14.29
N VAL A 143 2.26 -2.81 13.72
CA VAL A 143 2.23 -3.61 12.50
C VAL A 143 3.05 -4.89 12.67
N ARG A 144 2.50 -6.03 12.27
CA ARG A 144 3.14 -7.35 12.29
C ARG A 144 3.31 -7.83 10.86
N PHE A 145 4.55 -8.06 10.43
CA PHE A 145 4.86 -8.44 9.05
C PHE A 145 5.16 -9.94 8.91
N PRO A 146 4.70 -10.60 7.81
CA PRO A 146 4.83 -12.05 7.62
C PRO A 146 6.15 -12.47 6.95
N TYR A 147 7.24 -11.79 7.26
CA TYR A 147 8.56 -12.09 6.73
C TYR A 147 9.66 -11.76 7.76
N PRO A 148 10.88 -12.30 7.59
CA PRO A 148 12.02 -11.94 8.43
C PRO A 148 12.30 -10.44 8.38
N ARG A 149 12.90 -9.90 9.43
CA ARG A 149 13.28 -8.48 9.49
C ARG A 149 14.17 -8.12 8.28
N PRO A 150 13.75 -7.20 7.39
CA PRO A 150 14.57 -6.78 6.25
C PRO A 150 15.64 -5.78 6.69
N ASP A 151 16.68 -5.62 5.87
CA ASP A 151 17.80 -4.70 6.19
C ASP A 151 17.36 -3.24 6.33
N HIS A 152 16.31 -2.84 5.59
CA HIS A 152 15.73 -1.50 5.64
C HIS A 152 14.65 -1.33 6.73
N ALA A 153 14.53 -2.26 7.67
CA ALA A 153 13.46 -2.23 8.70
C ALA A 153 13.49 -0.99 9.60
N ALA A 154 14.61 -0.26 9.68
CA ALA A 154 14.66 1.01 10.40
C ALA A 154 13.77 2.10 9.76
N ASP A 155 13.50 2.01 8.46
CA ASP A 155 12.62 2.96 7.77
C ASP A 155 11.13 2.74 8.14
N TYR A 156 10.77 1.60 8.72
CA TYR A 156 9.38 1.29 9.11
C TYR A 156 8.86 2.16 10.24
N ASP A 157 9.74 2.64 11.11
CA ASP A 157 9.39 3.57 12.19
C ASP A 157 8.83 4.88 11.62
N LEU A 158 9.34 5.32 10.47
CA LEU A 158 8.86 6.51 9.77
C LEU A 158 7.66 6.23 8.86
N ILE A 159 7.62 5.03 8.22
CA ILE A 159 6.61 4.70 7.21
C ILE A 159 5.33 4.21 7.86
N TYR A 160 5.43 3.40 8.90
CA TYR A 160 4.32 2.74 9.56
C TYR A 160 4.22 3.12 11.04
N THR A 161 5.06 2.53 11.88
CA THR A 161 5.10 2.74 13.33
C THR A 161 6.37 2.12 13.92
N GLU A 162 6.87 2.70 15.02
CA GLU A 162 7.94 2.13 15.83
C GLU A 162 7.59 0.77 16.47
N HIS A 163 6.31 0.42 16.51
CA HIS A 163 5.82 -0.88 16.98
C HIS A 163 5.69 -1.90 15.84
N SER A 164 6.67 -1.93 14.93
CA SER A 164 6.74 -2.91 13.84
C SER A 164 7.44 -4.19 14.28
N SER A 165 6.85 -5.35 13.98
CA SER A 165 7.41 -6.68 14.29
C SER A 165 7.36 -7.60 13.08
N PHE A 166 8.20 -8.65 13.07
CA PHE A 166 8.44 -9.51 11.92
C PHE A 166 8.27 -10.99 12.25
N GLY A 167 8.13 -11.83 11.23
CA GLY A 167 7.96 -13.28 11.40
C GLY A 167 6.55 -13.70 11.84
N ALA A 168 5.56 -12.83 11.66
CA ALA A 168 4.16 -13.17 11.92
C ALA A 168 3.62 -14.15 10.84
N PRO A 169 2.53 -14.89 11.13
CA PRO A 169 1.92 -15.78 10.13
C PRO A 169 1.25 -15.03 8.98
N ARG A 170 0.85 -13.78 9.21
CA ARG A 170 0.22 -12.87 8.24
C ARG A 170 0.51 -11.42 8.61
N LEU A 171 0.27 -10.48 7.68
CA LEU A 171 0.35 -9.07 8.00
C LEU A 171 -0.88 -8.64 8.80
N GLU A 172 -0.64 -7.94 9.91
CA GLU A 172 -1.69 -7.32 10.71
C GLU A 172 -1.28 -5.88 11.06
N ALA A 173 -2.09 -4.90 10.67
CA ALA A 173 -1.92 -3.50 11.06
C ALA A 173 -3.06 -3.10 12.00
N ALA A 174 -2.72 -2.75 13.23
CA ALA A 174 -3.67 -2.34 14.27
C ALA A 174 -3.83 -0.83 14.32
N PHE A 175 -5.06 -0.37 14.55
CA PHE A 175 -5.41 1.04 14.71
C PHE A 175 -6.70 1.17 15.55
N ASP A 176 -7.04 2.39 15.99
CA ASP A 176 -8.24 2.65 16.77
C ASP A 176 -9.52 2.28 15.99
N ALA A 177 -10.35 1.41 16.59
CA ALA A 177 -11.59 0.95 15.97
C ALA A 177 -12.63 2.07 15.75
N ALA A 178 -12.58 3.15 16.52
CA ALA A 178 -13.47 4.29 16.34
C ALA A 178 -13.28 4.96 14.95
N LEU A 179 -12.10 4.82 14.35
CA LEU A 179 -11.83 5.35 13.02
C LEU A 179 -12.68 4.69 11.94
N LEU A 180 -13.11 3.44 12.11
CA LEU A 180 -14.00 2.74 11.18
C LEU A 180 -15.38 3.40 11.06
N ASP A 181 -15.80 4.16 12.07
CA ASP A 181 -17.08 4.87 12.11
C ASP A 181 -17.02 6.28 11.50
N LEU A 182 -15.83 6.75 11.13
CA LEU A 182 -15.67 8.05 10.50
C LEU A 182 -16.48 8.12 9.18
N PRO A 183 -17.22 9.21 8.95
CA PRO A 183 -17.89 9.39 7.68
C PRO A 183 -16.86 9.57 6.55
N VAL A 184 -17.13 8.97 5.42
CA VAL A 184 -16.38 9.27 4.19
C VAL A 184 -16.74 10.68 3.72
N ARG A 185 -15.73 11.53 3.57
CA ARG A 185 -15.87 12.94 3.20
C ARG A 185 -15.34 13.23 1.79
N ARG A 186 -15.19 12.21 0.97
CA ARG A 186 -14.67 12.30 -0.39
C ARG A 186 -15.75 11.92 -1.38
N ASP A 187 -15.71 12.59 -2.53
CA ASP A 187 -16.61 12.35 -3.65
C ASP A 187 -15.83 12.21 -4.98
N GLU A 188 -16.53 12.08 -6.08
CA GLU A 188 -15.93 11.97 -7.41
C GLU A 188 -15.11 13.21 -7.80
N SER A 189 -15.44 14.40 -7.29
CA SER A 189 -14.68 15.60 -7.58
C SER A 189 -13.33 15.62 -6.88
N ASP A 190 -13.25 15.07 -5.65
CA ASP A 190 -12.00 14.89 -4.91
C ASP A 190 -11.11 13.83 -5.56
N LEU A 191 -11.73 12.82 -6.20
CA LEU A 191 -11.01 11.69 -6.79
C LEU A 191 -10.09 12.13 -7.92
N ALA A 192 -10.54 13.03 -8.79
CA ALA A 192 -9.72 13.52 -9.90
C ALA A 192 -8.40 14.13 -9.40
N ALA A 193 -8.47 14.99 -8.39
CA ALA A 193 -7.29 15.60 -7.78
C ALA A 193 -6.40 14.58 -7.03
N PHE A 194 -7.00 13.55 -6.42
CA PHE A 194 -6.26 12.48 -5.76
C PHE A 194 -5.50 11.61 -6.74
N LEU A 195 -6.11 11.31 -7.89
CA LEU A 195 -5.51 10.49 -8.95
C LEU A 195 -4.44 11.23 -9.75
N GLU A 196 -4.39 12.56 -9.69
CA GLU A 196 -3.36 13.31 -10.39
C GLU A 196 -1.96 12.93 -9.89
N GLY A 197 -1.18 12.28 -10.77
CA GLY A 197 0.13 11.72 -10.43
C GLY A 197 0.10 10.43 -9.59
N ALA A 198 -1.07 9.82 -9.40
CA ALA A 198 -1.18 8.51 -8.77
C ALA A 198 -0.95 7.37 -9.82
N PRO A 199 -0.55 6.19 -9.36
CA PRO A 199 -0.32 5.81 -7.98
C PRO A 199 1.03 6.26 -7.39
N GLY A 200 1.99 6.75 -8.17
CA GLY A 200 3.30 7.18 -7.67
C GLY A 200 3.23 8.25 -6.57
N LYS A 201 2.28 9.20 -6.68
CA LYS A 201 2.05 10.25 -5.68
C LYS A 201 1.67 9.71 -4.29
N ILE A 202 1.07 8.53 -4.20
CA ILE A 202 0.66 7.92 -2.91
C ILE A 202 1.86 7.72 -1.99
N THR A 203 3.03 7.48 -2.55
CA THR A 203 4.27 7.31 -1.79
C THR A 203 4.67 8.57 -1.02
N MET A 204 4.14 9.73 -1.41
CA MET A 204 4.41 11.03 -0.79
C MET A 204 3.34 11.47 0.22
N LEU A 205 2.17 10.80 0.21
CA LEU A 205 1.05 11.16 1.06
C LEU A 205 1.10 10.44 2.41
N TYR A 206 0.53 11.09 3.42
CA TYR A 206 0.26 10.48 4.74
C TYR A 206 1.49 9.87 5.40
N ARG A 207 2.54 10.68 5.53
CA ARG A 207 3.70 10.38 6.38
C ARG A 207 3.39 10.76 7.81
N ARG A 208 3.99 10.04 8.74
CA ARG A 208 4.09 10.48 10.13
C ARG A 208 5.10 11.64 10.14
N ASP A 209 4.65 12.84 10.54
CA ASP A 209 5.52 13.99 10.80
C ASP A 209 6.31 13.79 12.10
#